data_6b4bc8c56cf18ff1d83b747cce54c1c6
#
_entry.id   6b4bc8c56cf18ff1d83b747cce54c1c6
#
_cell.length_a   1.000
_cell.length_b   1.000
_cell.length_c   1.000
_cell.angle_alpha   90.00
_cell.angle_beta   90.00
_cell.angle_gamma   90.00
#
_symmetry.space_group_name_H-M   'P 1'
#
loop_
_entity.id
_entity.type
_entity.pdbx_description
1 polymer ?
#
loop_
_entity_poly.entity_id
_entity_poly.type
_entity_poly.pdbx_seq_one_letter_code
_entity_poly.pdbx_strand_id
1 'polypeptide(L)'
;MRTGFDPAVRLVEREYVTNPPRMKTSTPNLPRAGKYFRESVASAAAIFSGNGFLAGFLGAPREPFVLLGDANTLAAIERIGIRAQTNDVVVNLGAPLRLDDALVARAVPQIPRGLEHLVVVGGGTLNDLGKLIAHERDSRLTLVASCASMNGWLSPNASLVRGGNKISVPAVAPAQVLLDDALLGAAPRELTAAGFSDALSGLFACRDWLLASHADLAPYDADVADGVRRSLAPLGAALDADGFDVSSSLAALIDALLAGGLAMDAAHTSAPASGAEHLVAHAIDLHELGRGLPPTLHGHAVAAGSLLVAALWDVIDQGRFGLPVALSADGRITALCTWLPTMTEAAPSIVRAKLTREATRPSAIDLAAMASAAPELPRVDRLRGWLTCAGAPTTAAFLSLDRAFFHSALLCARDLRDRYTVFDLAFALGVLPGRADEVLTRSGLFAVCT
;
A
#
# COMPACT_ATOMS: atom_id res chain seq x y z
N MET A 1 4.64 41.86 -7.14
CA MET A 1 5.69 40.83 -7.19
C MET A 1 5.00 39.57 -7.67
N ARG A 2 5.33 39.11 -8.88
CA ARG A 2 4.73 37.91 -9.48
C ARG A 2 5.49 36.71 -8.94
N THR A 3 4.86 35.87 -8.10
CA THR A 3 5.38 34.57 -7.69
C THR A 3 5.23 33.61 -8.88
N GLY A 4 6.36 33.14 -9.40
CA GLY A 4 6.40 32.19 -10.49
C GLY A 4 5.82 30.83 -10.07
N PHE A 5 4.85 30.37 -10.81
CA PHE A 5 4.24 29.04 -10.69
C PHE A 5 5.19 28.01 -11.32
N ASP A 6 5.59 27.02 -10.54
CA ASP A 6 6.37 25.85 -10.96
C ASP A 6 5.50 24.94 -11.84
N PRO A 7 5.94 24.55 -13.07
CA PRO A 7 5.16 23.67 -13.95
C PRO A 7 4.87 22.28 -13.36
N ALA A 8 5.60 21.82 -12.33
CA ALA A 8 5.33 20.56 -11.63
C ALA A 8 3.99 20.56 -10.85
N VAL A 9 3.41 21.75 -10.57
CA VAL A 9 2.16 21.89 -9.80
C VAL A 9 0.90 21.68 -10.66
N ARG A 10 1.00 21.65 -12.00
CA ARG A 10 -0.16 21.46 -12.89
C ARG A 10 -0.71 20.02 -12.97
N LEU A 11 -0.14 19.07 -12.28
CA LEU A 11 -0.58 17.66 -12.26
C LEU A 11 -1.94 17.42 -11.56
N VAL A 12 -2.56 18.40 -10.91
CA VAL A 12 -3.66 18.17 -9.97
C VAL A 12 -5.03 18.72 -10.43
N GLU A 13 -5.13 19.51 -11.50
CA GLU A 13 -6.38 20.23 -11.84
C GLU A 13 -7.03 19.83 -13.18
N ARG A 14 -6.99 18.57 -13.59
CA ARG A 14 -7.88 18.11 -14.68
C ARG A 14 -9.07 17.35 -14.11
N GLU A 15 -10.26 17.91 -14.30
CA GLU A 15 -11.54 17.26 -14.03
C GLU A 15 -11.64 15.91 -14.74
N TYR A 16 -12.13 14.90 -14.03
CA TYR A 16 -12.42 13.57 -14.56
C TYR A 16 -13.41 13.66 -15.72
N VAL A 17 -12.97 13.40 -16.92
CA VAL A 17 -13.83 13.06 -18.04
C VAL A 17 -14.02 11.54 -18.04
N THR A 18 -15.19 11.12 -17.61
CA THR A 18 -15.65 9.72 -17.65
C THR A 18 -15.95 9.32 -19.08
N ASN A 19 -14.97 8.77 -19.82
CA ASN A 19 -15.20 7.79 -20.90
C ASN A 19 -13.85 7.31 -21.47
N PRO A 20 -13.43 6.06 -21.25
CA PRO A 20 -12.29 5.51 -21.98
C PRO A 20 -12.71 5.13 -23.40
N PRO A 21 -11.82 5.28 -24.41
CA PRO A 21 -12.09 4.83 -25.76
C PRO A 21 -12.20 3.29 -25.80
N ARG A 22 -13.25 2.77 -26.41
CA ARG A 22 -13.45 1.33 -26.65
C ARG A 22 -12.37 0.78 -27.57
N MET A 23 -11.41 0.03 -27.04
CA MET A 23 -10.50 -0.77 -27.85
C MET A 23 -11.10 -2.17 -28.11
N LYS A 24 -11.02 -2.61 -29.36
CA LYS A 24 -11.31 -3.98 -29.75
C LYS A 24 -10.18 -4.87 -29.24
N THR A 25 -10.45 -5.69 -28.25
CA THR A 25 -9.49 -6.65 -27.70
C THR A 25 -9.71 -8.02 -28.31
N SER A 26 -8.74 -8.52 -29.09
CA SER A 26 -8.56 -9.95 -29.29
C SER A 26 -7.80 -10.47 -28.05
N THR A 27 -8.50 -11.17 -27.17
CA THR A 27 -7.90 -11.79 -25.98
C THR A 27 -7.15 -13.05 -26.37
N PRO A 28 -5.82 -13.17 -26.11
CA PRO A 28 -5.16 -14.48 -26.10
C PRO A 28 -5.64 -15.28 -24.87
N ASN A 29 -5.75 -16.60 -25.01
CA ASN A 29 -6.06 -17.52 -23.93
C ASN A 29 -5.03 -17.38 -22.80
N LEU A 30 -5.43 -16.79 -21.66
CA LEU A 30 -4.60 -16.64 -20.48
C LEU A 30 -4.66 -17.90 -19.62
N PRO A 31 -3.52 -18.47 -19.18
CA PRO A 31 -3.52 -19.43 -18.10
C PRO A 31 -3.82 -18.72 -16.76
N ARG A 32 -4.89 -19.14 -16.16
CA ARG A 32 -5.37 -19.04 -14.77
C ARG A 32 -4.84 -17.91 -13.88
N ALA A 33 -5.36 -16.69 -14.06
CA ALA A 33 -5.65 -15.83 -12.92
C ALA A 33 -6.94 -16.35 -12.25
N GLY A 34 -6.97 -16.40 -10.91
CA GLY A 34 -8.04 -17.06 -10.17
C GLY A 34 -9.44 -16.69 -10.63
N LYS A 35 -10.29 -17.69 -10.71
CA LYS A 35 -11.63 -17.71 -11.33
C LYS A 35 -12.66 -16.74 -10.75
N TYR A 36 -12.31 -15.96 -9.72
CA TYR A 36 -13.26 -15.23 -8.87
C TYR A 36 -13.34 -13.71 -9.13
N PHE A 37 -12.38 -13.13 -9.87
CA PHE A 37 -12.36 -11.68 -10.13
C PHE A 37 -12.70 -11.27 -11.57
N ARG A 38 -13.04 -12.20 -12.44
CA ARG A 38 -13.30 -11.93 -13.88
C ARG A 38 -14.58 -11.13 -14.17
N GLU A 39 -15.54 -11.07 -13.25
CA GLU A 39 -16.86 -10.48 -13.52
C GLU A 39 -17.08 -9.09 -12.93
N SER A 40 -16.20 -8.59 -12.04
CA SER A 40 -16.36 -7.30 -11.37
C SER A 40 -15.27 -6.26 -11.65
N VAL A 41 -14.37 -6.50 -12.60
CA VAL A 41 -13.20 -5.63 -12.79
C VAL A 41 -13.49 -4.55 -13.81
N ALA A 42 -13.62 -3.31 -13.35
CA ALA A 42 -13.65 -2.11 -14.19
C ALA A 42 -12.27 -1.83 -14.83
N SER A 43 -11.18 -2.39 -14.30
CA SER A 43 -9.84 -2.25 -14.85
C SER A 43 -9.67 -3.06 -16.13
N ALA A 44 -9.40 -2.37 -17.24
CA ALA A 44 -9.09 -2.97 -18.54
C ALA A 44 -7.65 -3.53 -18.62
N ALA A 45 -6.95 -3.66 -17.48
CA ALA A 45 -5.56 -4.13 -17.45
C ALA A 45 -5.44 -5.61 -17.85
N ALA A 46 -4.55 -5.90 -18.80
CA ALA A 46 -4.18 -7.26 -19.13
C ALA A 46 -3.04 -7.73 -18.20
N ILE A 47 -3.26 -8.83 -17.48
CA ILE A 47 -2.26 -9.44 -16.60
C ILE A 47 -1.65 -10.65 -17.30
N PHE A 48 -0.33 -10.65 -17.43
CA PHE A 48 0.43 -11.76 -17.98
C PHE A 48 1.31 -12.33 -16.86
N SER A 49 1.17 -13.64 -16.60
CA SER A 49 1.99 -14.33 -15.61
C SER A 49 2.52 -15.64 -16.18
N GLY A 50 3.72 -16.04 -15.75
CA GLY A 50 4.36 -17.27 -16.14
C GLY A 50 5.88 -17.20 -16.01
N ASN A 51 6.56 -18.28 -16.37
CA ASN A 51 7.99 -18.39 -16.20
C ASN A 51 8.74 -18.07 -17.51
N GLY A 52 9.64 -17.08 -17.48
CA GLY A 52 10.57 -16.78 -18.56
C GLY A 52 9.96 -16.23 -19.85
N PHE A 53 8.70 -15.76 -19.81
CA PHE A 53 8.03 -15.22 -21.01
C PHE A 53 8.45 -13.79 -21.35
N LEU A 54 8.97 -13.04 -20.36
CA LEU A 54 9.25 -11.63 -20.49
C LEU A 54 10.31 -11.34 -21.58
N ALA A 55 11.30 -12.23 -21.74
CA ALA A 55 12.30 -12.13 -22.80
C ALA A 55 11.68 -12.18 -24.19
N GLY A 56 10.70 -13.07 -24.41
CA GLY A 56 9.93 -13.15 -25.65
C GLY A 56 9.04 -11.93 -25.89
N PHE A 57 8.39 -11.44 -24.82
CA PHE A 57 7.49 -10.28 -24.90
C PHE A 57 8.24 -8.99 -25.25
N LEU A 58 9.35 -8.69 -24.56
CA LEU A 58 10.15 -7.47 -24.80
C LEU A 58 11.08 -7.61 -26.00
N GLY A 59 11.50 -8.82 -26.37
CA GLY A 59 12.35 -9.10 -27.51
C GLY A 59 11.62 -9.21 -28.86
N ALA A 60 10.30 -9.40 -28.86
CA ALA A 60 9.52 -9.48 -30.08
C ALA A 60 9.58 -8.16 -30.90
N PRO A 61 9.46 -8.20 -32.24
CA PRO A 61 9.31 -7.01 -33.06
C PRO A 61 8.09 -6.20 -32.62
N ARG A 62 8.27 -4.90 -32.33
CA ARG A 62 7.26 -4.00 -31.79
C ARG A 62 7.62 -2.54 -32.03
N GLU A 63 6.66 -1.66 -31.83
CA GLU A 63 6.92 -0.23 -31.77
C GLU A 63 7.89 0.09 -30.60
N PRO A 64 8.76 1.09 -30.79
CA PRO A 64 9.66 1.57 -29.74
C PRO A 64 8.90 2.04 -28.50
N PHE A 65 9.50 1.89 -27.33
CA PHE A 65 8.96 2.38 -26.07
C PHE A 65 10.04 3.06 -25.23
N VAL A 66 9.66 3.73 -24.17
CA VAL A 66 10.57 4.15 -23.11
C VAL A 66 10.59 3.08 -22.03
N LEU A 67 11.78 2.56 -21.73
CA LEU A 67 12.03 1.63 -20.65
C LEU A 67 12.56 2.42 -19.44
N LEU A 68 11.72 2.54 -18.41
CA LEU A 68 12.04 3.24 -17.17
C LEU A 68 12.35 2.24 -16.06
N GLY A 69 13.46 2.44 -15.37
CA GLY A 69 13.85 1.66 -14.20
C GLY A 69 14.90 2.37 -13.35
N ASP A 70 15.35 1.70 -12.33
CA ASP A 70 16.55 2.07 -11.58
C ASP A 70 17.74 1.15 -11.93
N ALA A 71 18.91 1.43 -11.36
CA ALA A 71 20.11 0.66 -11.65
C ALA A 71 19.95 -0.84 -11.29
N ASN A 72 19.21 -1.16 -10.21
CA ASN A 72 19.03 -2.53 -9.74
C ASN A 72 18.03 -3.29 -10.63
N THR A 73 16.91 -2.68 -10.98
CA THR A 73 15.84 -3.32 -11.75
C THR A 73 16.24 -3.50 -13.21
N LEU A 74 16.94 -2.54 -13.81
CA LEU A 74 17.48 -2.68 -15.17
C LEU A 74 18.55 -3.79 -15.22
N ALA A 75 19.46 -3.86 -14.24
CA ALA A 75 20.42 -4.96 -14.14
C ALA A 75 19.74 -6.32 -13.89
N ALA A 76 18.58 -6.36 -13.21
CA ALA A 76 17.86 -7.60 -12.99
C ALA A 76 17.29 -8.18 -14.29
N ILE A 77 16.68 -7.35 -15.15
CA ILE A 77 16.17 -7.80 -16.45
C ILE A 77 17.30 -8.22 -17.40
N GLU A 78 18.44 -7.53 -17.38
CA GLU A 78 19.62 -7.93 -18.17
C GLU A 78 20.14 -9.31 -17.78
N ARG A 79 20.14 -9.64 -16.47
CA ARG A 79 20.58 -10.95 -15.96
C ARG A 79 19.71 -12.11 -16.46
N ILE A 80 18.43 -11.88 -16.72
CA ILE A 80 17.54 -12.88 -17.32
C ILE A 80 17.48 -12.80 -18.85
N GLY A 81 18.49 -12.12 -19.47
CA GLY A 81 18.68 -12.08 -20.92
C GLY A 81 17.85 -11.03 -21.66
N ILE A 82 17.20 -10.11 -20.96
CA ILE A 82 16.38 -9.07 -21.57
C ILE A 82 17.24 -7.83 -21.84
N ARG A 83 17.14 -7.32 -23.07
CA ARG A 83 17.80 -6.07 -23.47
C ARG A 83 16.83 -5.18 -24.22
N ALA A 84 16.95 -3.88 -24.02
CA ALA A 84 16.28 -2.89 -24.82
C ALA A 84 16.67 -3.04 -26.30
N GLN A 85 15.74 -2.82 -27.22
CA GLN A 85 16.02 -2.79 -28.66
C GLN A 85 16.69 -1.45 -29.03
N THR A 86 17.34 -1.40 -30.18
CA THR A 86 18.14 -0.24 -30.63
C THR A 86 17.34 1.07 -30.66
N ASN A 87 16.03 0.99 -30.88
CA ASN A 87 15.15 2.16 -30.98
C ASN A 87 14.44 2.51 -29.65
N ASP A 88 14.65 1.70 -28.59
CA ASP A 88 14.09 2.01 -27.28
C ASP A 88 14.89 3.11 -26.58
N VAL A 89 14.19 3.92 -25.80
CA VAL A 89 14.83 4.89 -24.91
C VAL A 89 14.90 4.29 -23.49
N VAL A 90 16.10 4.12 -22.97
CA VAL A 90 16.31 3.60 -21.61
C VAL A 90 16.56 4.76 -20.65
N VAL A 91 15.72 4.87 -19.61
CA VAL A 91 15.83 5.87 -18.55
C VAL A 91 16.17 5.18 -17.23
N ASN A 92 17.39 5.41 -16.75
CA ASN A 92 17.88 4.90 -15.47
C ASN A 92 17.90 6.04 -14.43
N LEU A 93 17.07 5.92 -13.40
CA LEU A 93 16.93 6.95 -12.36
C LEU A 93 17.95 6.84 -11.21
N GLY A 94 18.85 5.84 -11.27
CA GLY A 94 19.76 5.52 -10.15
C GLY A 94 19.02 4.82 -9.01
N ALA A 95 19.68 4.69 -7.86
CA ALA A 95 19.12 4.12 -6.61
C ALA A 95 19.91 4.68 -5.41
N PRO A 96 19.31 4.79 -4.20
CA PRO A 96 17.92 4.49 -3.86
C PRO A 96 16.94 5.56 -4.32
N LEU A 97 15.64 5.21 -4.43
CA LEU A 97 14.59 6.12 -4.82
C LEU A 97 13.55 6.30 -3.70
N ARG A 98 13.10 7.54 -3.50
CA ARG A 98 11.89 7.87 -2.74
C ARG A 98 10.95 8.61 -3.67
N LEU A 99 9.67 8.20 -3.74
CA LEU A 99 8.71 8.91 -4.56
C LEU A 99 8.22 10.17 -3.85
N ASP A 100 8.74 11.28 -4.31
CA ASP A 100 8.41 12.64 -3.89
C ASP A 100 8.38 13.59 -5.09
N ASP A 101 8.03 14.85 -4.85
CA ASP A 101 8.00 15.85 -5.91
C ASP A 101 9.37 16.07 -6.58
N ALA A 102 10.48 15.87 -5.85
CA ALA A 102 11.83 16.00 -6.40
C ALA A 102 12.15 14.88 -7.39
N LEU A 103 11.77 13.62 -7.07
CA LEU A 103 11.93 12.51 -8.01
C LEU A 103 11.08 12.71 -9.26
N VAL A 104 9.82 13.12 -9.10
CA VAL A 104 8.92 13.42 -10.23
C VAL A 104 9.53 14.52 -11.12
N ALA A 105 9.96 15.63 -10.53
CA ALA A 105 10.58 16.73 -11.25
C ALA A 105 11.87 16.33 -12.00
N ARG A 106 12.63 15.38 -11.47
CA ARG A 106 13.84 14.83 -12.10
C ARG A 106 13.53 13.83 -13.21
N ALA A 107 12.50 12.99 -13.03
CA ALA A 107 12.18 11.91 -13.95
C ALA A 107 11.43 12.38 -15.20
N VAL A 108 10.41 13.21 -15.04
CA VAL A 108 9.52 13.68 -16.13
C VAL A 108 10.27 14.30 -17.30
N PRO A 109 11.29 15.18 -17.11
CA PRO A 109 12.03 15.77 -18.23
C PRO A 109 12.86 14.76 -19.04
N GLN A 110 13.18 13.58 -18.48
CA GLN A 110 13.93 12.54 -19.18
C GLN A 110 13.04 11.70 -20.11
N ILE A 111 11.73 11.84 -19.99
CA ILE A 111 10.76 11.11 -20.81
C ILE A 111 10.41 11.96 -22.03
N PRO A 112 10.61 11.47 -23.27
CA PRO A 112 10.30 12.19 -24.50
C PRO A 112 8.83 12.64 -24.54
N ARG A 113 8.59 13.82 -25.11
CA ARG A 113 7.22 14.26 -25.44
C ARG A 113 6.70 13.47 -26.64
N GLY A 114 5.40 13.16 -26.64
CA GLY A 114 4.79 12.34 -27.69
C GLY A 114 5.07 10.83 -27.51
N LEU A 115 5.50 10.43 -26.31
CA LEU A 115 5.64 9.03 -25.97
C LEU A 115 4.28 8.33 -26.02
N GLU A 116 4.19 7.25 -26.82
CA GLU A 116 2.98 6.44 -26.91
C GLU A 116 2.96 5.29 -25.87
N HIS A 117 4.13 4.75 -25.53
CA HIS A 117 4.23 3.60 -24.66
C HIS A 117 5.38 3.71 -23.64
N LEU A 118 5.03 3.69 -22.37
CA LEU A 118 5.95 3.62 -21.24
C LEU A 118 5.95 2.20 -20.64
N VAL A 119 7.12 1.60 -20.58
CA VAL A 119 7.37 0.32 -19.89
C VAL A 119 8.18 0.60 -18.64
N VAL A 120 7.66 0.24 -17.50
CA VAL A 120 8.32 0.47 -16.20
C VAL A 120 8.73 -0.87 -15.60
N VAL A 121 9.99 -1.00 -15.21
CA VAL A 121 10.51 -2.18 -14.52
C VAL A 121 10.83 -1.81 -13.08
N GLY A 122 10.05 -2.33 -12.13
CA GLY A 122 10.30 -1.96 -10.74
C GLY A 122 9.36 -2.51 -9.70
N GLY A 123 9.63 -2.13 -8.46
CA GLY A 123 8.75 -2.25 -7.33
C GLY A 123 7.82 -1.03 -7.19
N GLY A 124 7.25 -0.83 -6.00
CA GLY A 124 6.20 0.17 -5.75
C GLY A 124 6.55 1.59 -6.15
N THR A 125 7.73 2.07 -5.78
CA THR A 125 8.20 3.44 -6.09
C THR A 125 8.23 3.72 -7.59
N LEU A 126 8.79 2.81 -8.38
CA LEU A 126 8.86 2.95 -9.84
C LEU A 126 7.49 2.76 -10.49
N ASN A 127 6.68 1.83 -10.00
CA ASN A 127 5.33 1.62 -10.51
C ASN A 127 4.46 2.87 -10.33
N ASP A 128 4.47 3.48 -9.15
CA ASP A 128 3.69 4.68 -8.87
C ASP A 128 4.24 5.89 -9.64
N LEU A 129 5.57 6.03 -9.77
CA LEU A 129 6.17 7.04 -10.64
C LEU A 129 5.74 6.86 -12.11
N GLY A 130 5.76 5.61 -12.59
CA GLY A 130 5.33 5.27 -13.95
C GLY A 130 3.88 5.63 -14.22
N LYS A 131 2.98 5.39 -13.27
CA LYS A 131 1.56 5.78 -13.34
C LYS A 131 1.40 7.30 -13.44
N LEU A 132 2.15 8.07 -12.64
CA LEU A 132 2.15 9.53 -12.69
C LEU A 132 2.66 10.05 -14.03
N ILE A 133 3.77 9.52 -14.53
CA ILE A 133 4.34 9.92 -15.83
C ILE A 133 3.37 9.58 -16.95
N ALA A 134 2.81 8.37 -16.96
CA ALA A 134 1.87 7.93 -17.99
C ALA A 134 0.60 8.78 -17.98
N HIS A 135 0.11 9.18 -16.81
CA HIS A 135 -1.01 10.10 -16.65
C HIS A 135 -0.70 11.49 -17.26
N GLU A 136 0.49 12.03 -16.95
CA GLU A 136 0.90 13.34 -17.46
C GLU A 136 1.14 13.34 -18.98
N ARG A 137 1.66 12.23 -19.50
CA ARG A 137 2.00 12.09 -20.92
C ARG A 137 0.87 11.54 -21.79
N ASP A 138 -0.25 11.15 -21.20
CA ASP A 138 -1.36 10.45 -21.86
C ASP A 138 -0.85 9.23 -22.65
N SER A 139 0.03 8.45 -22.03
CA SER A 139 0.71 7.33 -22.66
C SER A 139 0.22 5.99 -22.11
N ARG A 140 0.29 4.96 -22.95
CA ARG A 140 0.04 3.59 -22.54
C ARG A 140 1.11 3.14 -21.54
N LEU A 141 0.69 2.55 -20.42
CA LEU A 141 1.57 2.05 -19.37
C LEU A 141 1.60 0.52 -19.34
N THR A 142 2.81 -0.05 -19.38
CA THR A 142 3.06 -1.45 -19.03
C THR A 142 3.96 -1.50 -17.80
N LEU A 143 3.53 -2.20 -16.76
CA LEU A 143 4.32 -2.46 -15.56
C LEU A 143 4.94 -3.85 -15.63
N VAL A 144 6.25 -3.93 -15.47
CA VAL A 144 7.01 -5.17 -15.27
C VAL A 144 7.38 -5.23 -13.79
N ALA A 145 6.73 -6.10 -13.03
CA ALA A 145 7.02 -6.25 -11.62
C ALA A 145 8.37 -6.95 -11.42
N SER A 146 9.33 -6.24 -10.82
CA SER A 146 10.65 -6.79 -10.50
C SER A 146 10.68 -7.54 -9.17
N CYS A 147 9.65 -7.39 -8.35
CA CYS A 147 9.48 -8.04 -7.06
C CYS A 147 8.02 -8.07 -6.63
N ALA A 148 7.63 -9.05 -5.84
CA ALA A 148 6.31 -9.16 -5.24
C ALA A 148 6.30 -8.47 -3.86
N SER A 149 6.43 -7.14 -3.82
CA SER A 149 6.64 -6.38 -2.58
C SER A 149 5.47 -5.52 -2.12
N MET A 150 4.41 -5.38 -2.94
CA MET A 150 3.28 -4.51 -2.63
C MET A 150 2.06 -4.81 -3.51
N ASN A 151 0.87 -4.39 -3.08
CA ASN A 151 -0.43 -4.65 -3.73
C ASN A 151 -0.88 -3.57 -4.74
N GLY A 152 -0.07 -2.54 -4.99
CA GLY A 152 -0.47 -1.35 -5.75
C GLY A 152 -0.41 -1.47 -7.28
N TRP A 153 -0.10 -2.64 -7.88
CA TRP A 153 0.13 -2.74 -9.34
C TRP A 153 -1.06 -2.27 -10.18
N LEU A 154 -2.27 -2.65 -9.80
CA LEU A 154 -3.50 -2.37 -10.55
C LEU A 154 -4.24 -1.11 -10.06
N SER A 155 -3.80 -0.51 -8.96
CA SER A 155 -4.43 0.68 -8.41
C SER A 155 -4.34 1.86 -9.39
N PRO A 156 -5.43 2.60 -9.63
CA PRO A 156 -5.42 3.82 -10.44
C PRO A 156 -4.86 5.04 -9.68
N ASN A 157 -4.25 4.79 -8.52
CA ASN A 157 -3.65 5.83 -7.68
C ASN A 157 -2.14 5.61 -7.55
N ALA A 158 -1.43 6.68 -7.25
CA ALA A 158 -0.02 6.65 -6.87
C ALA A 158 0.16 7.24 -5.47
N SER A 159 1.06 6.66 -4.68
CA SER A 159 1.38 7.13 -3.33
C SER A 159 2.72 7.85 -3.33
N LEU A 160 2.73 9.15 -2.99
CA LEU A 160 3.95 9.96 -2.96
C LEU A 160 4.01 10.86 -1.73
N VAL A 161 5.21 11.35 -1.45
CA VAL A 161 5.44 12.37 -0.43
C VAL A 161 5.35 13.75 -1.07
N ARG A 162 4.45 14.60 -0.55
CA ARG A 162 4.26 15.99 -0.98
C ARG A 162 3.97 16.89 0.22
N GLY A 163 4.63 18.04 0.28
CA GLY A 163 4.45 18.98 1.39
C GLY A 163 4.65 18.34 2.77
N GLY A 164 5.61 17.42 2.90
CA GLY A 164 5.88 16.72 4.15
C GLY A 164 4.84 15.68 4.58
N ASN A 165 3.85 15.36 3.72
CA ASN A 165 2.82 14.38 3.97
C ASN A 165 2.86 13.25 2.93
N LYS A 166 2.47 12.03 3.34
CA LYS A 166 2.27 10.89 2.43
C LYS A 166 0.83 10.94 1.91
N ILE A 167 0.68 11.23 0.62
CA ILE A 167 -0.63 11.36 -0.04
C ILE A 167 -0.81 10.30 -1.12
N SER A 168 -2.07 9.99 -1.40
CA SER A 168 -2.46 9.20 -2.57
C SER A 168 -3.11 10.16 -3.58
N VAL A 169 -2.60 10.15 -4.80
CA VAL A 169 -3.13 11.01 -5.87
C VAL A 169 -3.67 10.15 -7.00
N PRO A 170 -4.68 10.63 -7.72
CA PRO A 170 -5.15 9.98 -8.94
C PRO A 170 -4.01 9.87 -9.96
N ALA A 171 -3.95 8.72 -10.62
CA ALA A 171 -3.01 8.41 -11.68
C ALA A 171 -3.70 7.51 -12.72
N VAL A 172 -2.95 6.93 -13.65
CA VAL A 172 -3.49 5.99 -14.63
C VAL A 172 -3.27 4.55 -14.17
N ALA A 173 -4.31 3.71 -14.28
CA ALA A 173 -4.13 2.27 -14.17
C ALA A 173 -3.28 1.75 -15.35
N PRO A 174 -2.41 0.76 -15.15
CA PRO A 174 -1.63 0.20 -16.25
C PRO A 174 -2.53 -0.52 -17.26
N ALA A 175 -2.19 -0.44 -18.54
CA ALA A 175 -2.82 -1.26 -19.57
C ALA A 175 -2.38 -2.72 -19.48
N GLN A 176 -1.17 -2.96 -18.98
CA GLN A 176 -0.59 -4.30 -18.83
C GLN A 176 0.25 -4.40 -17.56
N VAL A 177 0.16 -5.55 -16.88
CA VAL A 177 1.05 -5.95 -15.79
C VAL A 177 1.70 -7.27 -16.15
N LEU A 178 3.03 -7.30 -16.14
CA LEU A 178 3.85 -8.46 -16.50
C LEU A 178 4.50 -9.02 -15.24
N LEU A 179 4.21 -10.27 -14.91
CA LEU A 179 4.63 -10.99 -13.72
C LEU A 179 5.42 -12.24 -14.16
N ASP A 180 6.73 -12.07 -14.39
CA ASP A 180 7.60 -13.17 -14.78
C ASP A 180 8.17 -13.87 -13.55
N ASP A 181 7.85 -15.16 -13.37
CA ASP A 181 8.24 -15.93 -12.18
C ASP A 181 9.77 -15.99 -12.00
N ALA A 182 10.53 -16.00 -13.11
CA ALA A 182 12.00 -16.00 -13.05
C ALA A 182 12.52 -14.66 -12.49
N LEU A 183 11.92 -13.53 -12.90
CA LEU A 183 12.31 -12.22 -12.40
C LEU A 183 11.87 -12.04 -10.94
N LEU A 184 10.63 -12.39 -10.62
CA LEU A 184 10.07 -12.28 -9.27
C LEU A 184 10.79 -13.21 -8.27
N GLY A 185 11.12 -14.44 -8.69
CA GLY A 185 11.86 -15.39 -7.86
C GLY A 185 13.31 -15.03 -7.63
N ALA A 186 13.90 -14.22 -8.53
CA ALA A 186 15.27 -13.70 -8.39
C ALA A 186 15.35 -12.41 -7.53
N ALA A 187 14.21 -11.86 -7.10
CA ALA A 187 14.17 -10.67 -6.25
C ALA A 187 14.82 -10.93 -4.88
N PRO A 188 15.45 -9.91 -4.26
CA PRO A 188 15.91 -10.01 -2.88
C PRO A 188 14.79 -10.48 -1.94
N ARG A 189 15.14 -11.40 -1.02
CA ARG A 189 14.15 -12.03 -0.11
C ARG A 189 13.39 -11.02 0.75
N GLU A 190 14.05 -9.94 1.17
CA GLU A 190 13.44 -8.87 1.94
C GLU A 190 12.30 -8.15 1.19
N LEU A 191 12.35 -8.07 -0.14
CA LEU A 191 11.27 -7.49 -0.94
C LEU A 191 10.06 -8.42 -1.00
N THR A 192 10.29 -9.72 -1.11
CA THR A 192 9.21 -10.72 -1.05
C THR A 192 8.60 -10.78 0.34
N ALA A 193 9.41 -10.73 1.41
CA ALA A 193 8.95 -10.63 2.80
C ALA A 193 8.08 -9.38 3.05
N ALA A 194 8.48 -8.25 2.45
CA ALA A 194 7.65 -7.03 2.48
C ALA A 194 6.29 -7.27 1.80
N GLY A 195 6.24 -8.01 0.69
CA GLY A 195 5.00 -8.36 0.02
C GLY A 195 4.06 -9.24 0.85
N PHE A 196 4.60 -10.22 1.58
CA PHE A 196 3.78 -11.01 2.53
C PHE A 196 3.12 -10.11 3.57
N SER A 197 3.87 -9.16 4.14
CA SER A 197 3.35 -8.24 5.15
C SER A 197 2.28 -7.33 4.57
N ASP A 198 2.50 -6.81 3.37
CA ASP A 198 1.55 -5.94 2.68
C ASP A 198 0.27 -6.69 2.30
N ALA A 199 0.36 -7.92 1.82
CA ALA A 199 -0.80 -8.75 1.52
C ALA A 199 -1.61 -9.07 2.80
N LEU A 200 -0.96 -9.55 3.87
CA LEU A 200 -1.61 -9.92 5.13
C LEU A 200 -2.33 -8.74 5.80
N SER A 201 -1.87 -7.51 5.59
CA SER A 201 -2.51 -6.31 6.11
C SER A 201 -3.96 -6.14 5.64
N GLY A 202 -4.31 -6.70 4.48
CA GLY A 202 -5.67 -6.69 3.94
C GLY A 202 -6.73 -7.26 4.90
N LEU A 203 -6.34 -8.17 5.81
CA LEU A 203 -7.25 -8.67 6.86
C LEU A 203 -7.68 -7.55 7.80
N PHE A 204 -6.75 -6.71 8.25
CA PHE A 204 -7.00 -5.59 9.14
C PHE A 204 -7.68 -4.44 8.41
N ALA A 205 -7.23 -4.13 7.20
CA ALA A 205 -7.80 -3.09 6.36
C ALA A 205 -9.29 -3.34 6.06
N CYS A 206 -9.67 -4.56 5.69
CA CYS A 206 -11.07 -4.92 5.47
C CYS A 206 -11.91 -4.80 6.75
N ARG A 207 -11.35 -5.10 7.94
CA ARG A 207 -12.05 -4.91 9.21
C ARG A 207 -12.24 -3.43 9.55
N ASP A 208 -11.23 -2.60 9.29
CA ASP A 208 -11.36 -1.15 9.45
C ASP A 208 -12.35 -0.54 8.45
N TRP A 209 -12.39 -1.06 7.23
CA TRP A 209 -13.37 -0.62 6.23
C TRP A 209 -14.79 -0.95 6.64
N LEU A 210 -15.04 -2.18 7.15
CA LEU A 210 -16.31 -2.56 7.74
C LEU A 210 -16.66 -1.67 8.94
N LEU A 211 -15.71 -1.39 9.83
CA LEU A 211 -15.88 -0.50 10.96
C LEU A 211 -16.29 0.92 10.53
N ALA A 212 -15.66 1.47 9.51
CA ALA A 212 -16.00 2.79 8.97
C ALA A 212 -17.43 2.82 8.39
N SER A 213 -17.87 1.72 7.80
CA SER A 213 -19.26 1.57 7.32
C SER A 213 -20.26 1.53 8.45
N HIS A 214 -20.01 0.79 9.53
CA HIS A 214 -20.86 0.79 10.72
C HIS A 214 -20.93 2.14 11.44
N ALA A 215 -19.94 3.01 11.19
CA ALA A 215 -19.92 4.39 11.63
C ALA A 215 -20.59 5.36 10.66
N ASP A 216 -21.20 4.90 9.55
CA ASP A 216 -21.75 5.69 8.44
C ASP A 216 -20.74 6.69 7.82
N LEU A 217 -19.46 6.33 7.83
CA LEU A 217 -18.37 7.18 7.34
C LEU A 217 -17.76 6.72 6.01
N ALA A 218 -18.11 5.52 5.55
CA ALA A 218 -17.65 4.99 4.26
C ALA A 218 -18.64 3.96 3.71
N PRO A 219 -18.83 3.87 2.39
CA PRO A 219 -19.50 2.74 1.78
C PRO A 219 -18.67 1.47 1.98
N TYR A 220 -19.33 0.32 2.06
CA TYR A 220 -18.69 -0.99 2.19
C TYR A 220 -19.25 -1.97 1.18
N ASP A 221 -18.37 -2.70 0.51
CA ASP A 221 -18.72 -3.77 -0.41
C ASP A 221 -18.25 -5.10 0.17
N ALA A 222 -19.19 -5.92 0.62
CA ALA A 222 -18.92 -7.20 1.25
C ALA A 222 -18.28 -8.20 0.27
N ASP A 223 -18.69 -8.19 -1.00
CA ASP A 223 -18.15 -9.10 -2.02
C ASP A 223 -16.68 -8.80 -2.32
N VAL A 224 -16.33 -7.51 -2.37
CA VAL A 224 -14.94 -7.05 -2.53
C VAL A 224 -14.08 -7.47 -1.34
N ALA A 225 -14.56 -7.22 -0.10
CA ALA A 225 -13.85 -7.61 1.12
C ALA A 225 -13.69 -9.14 1.23
N ASP A 226 -14.73 -9.89 0.86
CA ASP A 226 -14.68 -11.36 0.78
C ASP A 226 -13.69 -11.85 -0.27
N GLY A 227 -13.58 -11.15 -1.38
CA GLY A 227 -12.58 -11.41 -2.40
C GLY A 227 -11.16 -11.32 -1.85
N VAL A 228 -10.84 -10.26 -1.12
CA VAL A 228 -9.53 -10.09 -0.44
C VAL A 228 -9.30 -11.25 0.54
N ARG A 229 -10.25 -11.57 1.40
CA ARG A 229 -10.12 -12.68 2.36
C ARG A 229 -9.86 -14.03 1.69
N ARG A 230 -10.62 -14.34 0.63
CA ARG A 230 -10.45 -15.60 -0.11
C ARG A 230 -9.08 -15.70 -0.77
N SER A 231 -8.52 -14.60 -1.25
CA SER A 231 -7.17 -14.60 -1.83
C SER A 231 -6.07 -14.79 -0.78
N LEU A 232 -6.31 -14.37 0.47
CA LEU A 232 -5.38 -14.51 1.57
C LEU A 232 -5.42 -15.89 2.24
N ALA A 233 -6.52 -16.64 2.09
CA ALA A 233 -6.67 -17.94 2.74
C ALA A 233 -5.59 -18.97 2.33
N PRO A 234 -5.23 -19.15 1.03
CA PRO A 234 -4.13 -20.03 0.64
C PRO A 234 -2.77 -19.58 1.20
N LEU A 235 -2.55 -18.26 1.28
CA LEU A 235 -1.32 -17.69 1.84
C LEU A 235 -1.20 -17.99 3.33
N GLY A 236 -2.27 -17.78 4.10
CA GLY A 236 -2.34 -18.11 5.52
C GLY A 236 -2.14 -19.62 5.77
N ALA A 237 -2.76 -20.49 4.96
CA ALA A 237 -2.59 -21.94 5.06
C ALA A 237 -1.13 -22.37 4.77
N ALA A 238 -0.46 -21.74 3.80
CA ALA A 238 0.94 -22.01 3.52
C ALA A 238 1.85 -21.58 4.70
N LEU A 239 1.55 -20.43 5.32
CA LEU A 239 2.32 -19.90 6.46
C LEU A 239 2.10 -20.70 7.75
N ASP A 240 0.98 -21.42 7.89
CA ASP A 240 0.71 -22.33 9.01
C ASP A 240 1.31 -23.73 8.81
N ALA A 241 1.73 -24.07 7.59
CA ALA A 241 2.25 -25.39 7.29
C ALA A 241 3.68 -25.57 7.79
N ASP A 242 4.00 -26.77 8.30
CA ASP A 242 5.37 -27.15 8.59
C ASP A 242 6.21 -27.15 7.33
N GLY A 243 7.40 -26.53 7.37
CA GLY A 243 8.31 -26.47 6.25
C GLY A 243 7.93 -25.42 5.21
N PHE A 244 7.34 -24.29 5.66
CA PHE A 244 7.06 -23.15 4.78
C PHE A 244 8.26 -22.78 3.90
N ASP A 245 8.00 -22.63 2.61
CA ASP A 245 9.00 -22.16 1.63
C ASP A 245 8.45 -20.98 0.84
N VAL A 246 9.23 -19.90 0.80
CA VAL A 246 8.87 -18.65 0.09
C VAL A 246 8.67 -18.89 -1.40
N SER A 247 9.51 -19.74 -2.01
CA SER A 247 9.47 -19.95 -3.47
C SER A 247 8.19 -20.68 -3.90
N SER A 248 7.77 -21.69 -3.15
CA SER A 248 6.52 -22.42 -3.42
C SER A 248 5.27 -21.59 -3.11
N SER A 249 5.39 -20.57 -2.26
CA SER A 249 4.30 -19.68 -1.86
C SER A 249 4.20 -18.42 -2.73
N LEU A 250 5.13 -18.20 -3.67
CA LEU A 250 5.19 -16.98 -4.49
C LEU A 250 3.91 -16.78 -5.32
N ALA A 251 3.35 -17.83 -5.89
CA ALA A 251 2.11 -17.74 -6.66
C ALA A 251 0.92 -17.29 -5.80
N ALA A 252 0.78 -17.84 -4.58
CA ALA A 252 -0.26 -17.43 -3.64
C ALA A 252 -0.07 -15.98 -3.18
N LEU A 253 1.18 -15.54 -3.00
CA LEU A 253 1.51 -14.15 -2.68
C LEU A 253 1.10 -13.22 -3.83
N ILE A 254 1.45 -13.55 -5.06
CA ILE A 254 1.10 -12.75 -6.25
C ILE A 254 -0.42 -12.63 -6.36
N ASP A 255 -1.17 -13.72 -6.19
CA ASP A 255 -2.63 -13.72 -6.25
C ASP A 255 -3.23 -12.82 -5.15
N ALA A 256 -2.69 -12.85 -3.93
CA ALA A 256 -3.13 -12.01 -2.83
C ALA A 256 -2.85 -10.52 -3.08
N LEU A 257 -1.65 -10.18 -3.60
CA LEU A 257 -1.29 -8.80 -3.95
C LEU A 257 -2.14 -8.25 -5.09
N LEU A 258 -2.39 -9.06 -6.13
CA LEU A 258 -3.30 -8.69 -7.23
C LEU A 258 -4.72 -8.45 -6.73
N ALA A 259 -5.22 -9.32 -5.86
CA ALA A 259 -6.54 -9.18 -5.27
C ALA A 259 -6.70 -7.89 -4.47
N GLY A 260 -5.67 -7.51 -3.69
CA GLY A 260 -5.63 -6.22 -2.99
C GLY A 260 -5.72 -5.03 -3.95
N GLY A 261 -4.96 -5.06 -5.05
CA GLY A 261 -4.99 -4.03 -6.08
C GLY A 261 -6.35 -3.92 -6.79
N LEU A 262 -6.95 -5.05 -7.16
CA LEU A 262 -8.28 -5.13 -7.77
C LEU A 262 -9.38 -4.67 -6.81
N ALA A 263 -9.25 -4.98 -5.52
CA ALA A 263 -10.20 -4.53 -4.51
C ALA A 263 -10.19 -3.01 -4.34
N MET A 264 -9.01 -2.38 -4.38
CA MET A 264 -8.89 -0.92 -4.36
C MET A 264 -9.52 -0.27 -5.59
N ASP A 265 -9.35 -0.85 -6.76
CA ASP A 265 -9.96 -0.37 -8.01
C ASP A 265 -11.50 -0.51 -7.95
N ALA A 266 -12.01 -1.68 -7.60
CA ALA A 266 -13.45 -1.94 -7.49
C ALA A 266 -14.14 -1.07 -6.45
N ALA A 267 -13.49 -0.81 -5.31
CA ALA A 267 -14.02 0.03 -4.24
C ALA A 267 -13.82 1.55 -4.51
N HIS A 268 -13.07 1.95 -5.53
CA HIS A 268 -12.64 3.32 -5.80
C HIS A 268 -11.97 4.01 -4.59
N THR A 269 -11.36 3.22 -3.72
CA THR A 269 -10.66 3.67 -2.51
C THR A 269 -9.60 2.67 -2.10
N SER A 270 -8.57 3.13 -1.35
CA SER A 270 -7.59 2.21 -0.78
C SER A 270 -8.06 1.49 0.50
N ALA A 271 -9.31 1.67 0.92
CA ALA A 271 -9.83 1.09 2.17
C ALA A 271 -9.70 -0.45 2.26
N PRO A 272 -9.93 -1.24 1.18
CA PRO A 272 -9.81 -2.69 1.25
C PRO A 272 -8.40 -3.22 1.54
N ALA A 273 -7.36 -2.39 1.29
CA ALA A 273 -5.96 -2.80 1.37
C ALA A 273 -5.09 -1.88 2.25
N SER A 274 -5.68 -0.90 2.94
CA SER A 274 -4.93 0.08 3.73
C SER A 274 -5.80 0.58 4.89
N GLY A 275 -5.57 0.08 6.08
CA GLY A 275 -6.25 0.44 7.33
C GLY A 275 -5.35 1.17 8.33
N ALA A 276 -5.57 0.92 9.61
CA ALA A 276 -4.78 1.50 10.72
C ALA A 276 -3.31 1.09 10.67
N GLU A 277 -3.01 -0.12 10.23
CA GLU A 277 -1.64 -0.64 10.08
C GLU A 277 -0.83 0.19 9.07
N HIS A 278 -1.47 0.64 8.01
CA HIS A 278 -0.85 1.53 7.03
C HIS A 278 -0.67 2.95 7.56
N LEU A 279 -1.51 3.43 8.48
CA LEU A 279 -1.27 4.72 9.14
C LEU A 279 0.03 4.68 9.95
N VAL A 280 0.34 3.55 10.61
CA VAL A 280 1.63 3.35 11.30
C VAL A 280 2.77 3.32 10.29
N ALA A 281 2.62 2.60 9.18
CA ALA A 281 3.63 2.56 8.12
C ALA A 281 3.91 3.95 7.53
N HIS A 282 2.87 4.74 7.27
CA HIS A 282 3.04 6.13 6.82
C HIS A 282 3.72 7.02 7.86
N ALA A 283 3.46 6.80 9.16
CA ALA A 283 4.15 7.52 10.21
C ALA A 283 5.66 7.20 10.22
N ILE A 284 6.03 5.93 9.98
CA ILE A 284 7.43 5.52 9.84
C ILE A 284 8.07 6.23 8.65
N ASP A 285 7.43 6.22 7.48
CA ASP A 285 7.91 6.94 6.29
C ASP A 285 8.15 8.43 6.56
N LEU A 286 7.21 9.10 7.27
CA LEU A 286 7.30 10.53 7.60
C LEU A 286 8.36 10.84 8.65
N HIS A 287 8.53 9.95 9.62
CA HIS A 287 9.58 10.05 10.63
C HIS A 287 10.98 9.95 9.99
N GLU A 288 11.17 8.97 9.09
CA GLU A 288 12.41 8.80 8.34
C GLU A 288 12.69 10.00 7.43
N LEU A 289 11.65 10.49 6.72
CA LEU A 289 11.75 11.69 5.90
C LEU A 289 12.23 12.90 6.73
N GLY A 290 11.59 13.14 7.87
CA GLY A 290 11.92 14.28 8.74
C GLY A 290 13.34 14.22 9.31
N ARG A 291 13.95 13.05 9.35
CA ARG A 291 15.33 12.80 9.80
C ARG A 291 16.34 12.63 8.66
N GLY A 292 15.91 12.68 7.42
CA GLY A 292 16.78 12.41 6.26
C GLY A 292 17.29 10.96 6.18
N LEU A 293 16.57 10.02 6.80
CA LEU A 293 16.92 8.60 6.78
C LEU A 293 16.49 7.92 5.47
N PRO A 294 17.17 6.85 5.05
CA PRO A 294 16.71 6.06 3.92
C PRO A 294 15.33 5.45 4.24
N PRO A 295 14.46 5.27 3.22
CA PRO A 295 13.14 4.70 3.45
C PRO A 295 13.22 3.23 3.80
N THR A 296 12.52 2.82 4.86
CA THR A 296 12.21 1.41 5.16
C THR A 296 11.33 0.83 4.04
N LEU A 297 11.49 -0.46 3.72
CA LEU A 297 10.57 -1.14 2.81
C LEU A 297 9.14 -1.04 3.35
N HIS A 298 8.21 -0.62 2.49
CA HIS A 298 6.83 -0.35 2.88
C HIS A 298 6.19 -1.52 3.65
N GLY A 299 6.29 -2.75 3.13
CA GLY A 299 5.76 -3.92 3.81
C GLY A 299 6.41 -4.23 5.16
N HIS A 300 7.68 -3.85 5.38
CA HIS A 300 8.32 -3.98 6.69
C HIS A 300 7.71 -3.00 7.72
N ALA A 301 7.42 -1.78 7.29
CA ALA A 301 6.70 -0.82 8.12
C ALA A 301 5.25 -1.28 8.40
N VAL A 302 4.58 -1.87 7.37
CA VAL A 302 3.25 -2.47 7.50
C VAL A 302 3.25 -3.66 8.45
N ALA A 303 4.30 -4.50 8.48
CA ALA A 303 4.43 -5.60 9.43
C ALA A 303 4.34 -5.11 10.89
N ALA A 304 5.11 -4.06 11.22
CA ALA A 304 5.07 -3.47 12.57
C ALA A 304 3.70 -2.86 12.89
N GLY A 305 3.10 -2.15 11.93
CA GLY A 305 1.74 -1.62 12.04
C GLY A 305 0.71 -2.71 12.28
N SER A 306 0.80 -3.82 11.54
CA SER A 306 -0.13 -4.96 11.66
C SER A 306 -0.03 -5.63 13.04
N LEU A 307 1.18 -5.81 13.59
CA LEU A 307 1.36 -6.34 14.96
C LEU A 307 0.76 -5.40 16.00
N LEU A 308 0.93 -4.09 15.85
CA LEU A 308 0.35 -3.09 16.75
C LEU A 308 -1.18 -3.11 16.71
N VAL A 309 -1.75 -3.16 15.49
CA VAL A 309 -3.20 -3.18 15.26
C VAL A 309 -3.83 -4.49 15.72
N ALA A 310 -3.17 -5.64 15.48
CA ALA A 310 -3.61 -6.92 16.01
C ALA A 310 -3.70 -6.90 17.54
N ALA A 311 -2.67 -6.35 18.21
CA ALA A 311 -2.66 -6.19 19.67
C ALA A 311 -3.78 -5.26 20.17
N LEU A 312 -4.09 -4.20 19.43
CA LEU A 312 -5.18 -3.29 19.77
C LEU A 312 -6.54 -3.98 19.65
N TRP A 313 -6.77 -4.76 18.60
CA TRP A 313 -7.98 -5.58 18.47
C TRP A 313 -8.06 -6.63 19.59
N ASP A 314 -6.97 -7.34 19.91
CA ASP A 314 -6.92 -8.28 21.05
C ASP A 314 -7.30 -7.61 22.38
N VAL A 315 -6.96 -6.33 22.57
CA VAL A 315 -7.32 -5.56 23.77
C VAL A 315 -8.79 -5.14 23.74
N ILE A 316 -9.32 -4.75 22.59
CA ILE A 316 -10.75 -4.37 22.39
C ILE A 316 -11.63 -5.61 22.60
N ASP A 317 -11.27 -6.75 22.03
CA ASP A 317 -12.05 -8.00 22.09
C ASP A 317 -12.18 -8.56 23.54
N GLN A 318 -11.38 -8.06 24.50
CA GLN A 318 -11.57 -8.37 25.94
C GLN A 318 -12.80 -7.70 26.55
N GLY A 319 -13.43 -6.74 25.85
CA GLY A 319 -14.63 -6.05 26.33
C GLY A 319 -14.43 -5.15 27.55
N ARG A 320 -13.18 -4.79 27.88
CA ARG A 320 -12.85 -3.89 29.00
C ARG A 320 -12.69 -2.47 28.50
N PHE A 321 -13.75 -1.68 28.62
CA PHE A 321 -13.83 -0.32 28.14
C PHE A 321 -13.77 0.71 29.28
N GLY A 322 -13.25 1.90 28.95
CA GLY A 322 -13.22 3.06 29.84
C GLY A 322 -14.21 4.14 29.41
N LEU A 323 -14.00 5.34 29.93
CA LEU A 323 -14.74 6.50 29.44
C LEU A 323 -14.11 7.00 28.15
N PRO A 324 -14.94 7.39 27.15
CA PRO A 324 -14.44 8.01 25.92
C PRO A 324 -13.56 9.22 26.21
N VAL A 325 -12.43 9.32 25.53
CA VAL A 325 -11.52 10.46 25.64
C VAL A 325 -11.64 11.34 24.40
N ALA A 326 -12.22 12.51 24.56
CA ALA A 326 -12.31 13.51 23.52
C ALA A 326 -11.14 14.50 23.64
N LEU A 327 -10.37 14.63 22.56
CA LEU A 327 -9.35 15.66 22.43
C LEU A 327 -9.87 16.78 21.51
N SER A 328 -9.56 18.03 21.86
CA SER A 328 -9.86 19.18 20.99
C SER A 328 -9.09 19.07 19.67
N ALA A 329 -9.57 19.74 18.62
CA ALA A 329 -8.87 19.83 17.35
C ALA A 329 -7.41 20.30 17.52
N ASP A 330 -7.22 21.38 18.30
CA ASP A 330 -5.88 21.95 18.52
C ASP A 330 -4.98 21.00 19.33
N GLY A 331 -5.56 20.25 20.30
CA GLY A 331 -4.83 19.22 21.03
C GLY A 331 -4.36 18.07 20.11
N ARG A 332 -5.22 17.59 19.20
CA ARG A 332 -4.87 16.56 18.19
C ARG A 332 -3.79 17.08 17.22
N ILE A 333 -3.95 18.28 16.70
CA ILE A 333 -2.98 18.91 15.80
C ILE A 333 -1.62 19.05 16.50
N THR A 334 -1.59 19.60 17.72
CA THR A 334 -0.36 19.78 18.49
C THR A 334 0.35 18.45 18.73
N ALA A 335 -0.38 17.42 19.16
CA ALA A 335 0.18 16.10 19.41
C ALA A 335 0.78 15.48 18.13
N LEU A 336 0.06 15.55 17.00
CA LEU A 336 0.54 15.05 15.71
C LEU A 336 1.79 15.78 15.22
N CYS A 337 1.80 17.12 15.27
CA CYS A 337 2.95 17.93 14.82
C CYS A 337 4.17 17.77 15.76
N THR A 338 3.95 17.54 17.05
CA THR A 338 5.04 17.24 17.99
C THR A 338 5.69 15.89 17.67
N TRP A 339 4.88 14.88 17.34
CA TRP A 339 5.37 13.57 16.98
C TRP A 339 6.01 13.53 15.58
N LEU A 340 5.34 14.15 14.60
CA LEU A 340 5.77 14.21 13.20
C LEU A 340 5.81 15.67 12.71
N PRO A 341 6.92 16.37 12.90
CA PRO A 341 7.04 17.79 12.51
C PRO A 341 6.81 18.05 11.02
N THR A 342 7.02 17.06 10.15
CA THR A 342 6.73 17.13 8.71
C THR A 342 5.24 17.41 8.43
N MET A 343 4.36 17.08 9.38
CA MET A 343 2.91 17.26 9.25
C MET A 343 2.40 18.67 9.58
N THR A 344 3.27 19.60 9.97
CA THR A 344 2.88 20.94 10.49
C THR A 344 1.95 21.68 9.54
N GLU A 345 2.16 21.61 8.24
CA GLU A 345 1.30 22.26 7.23
C GLU A 345 0.00 21.50 6.96
N ALA A 346 0.06 20.17 6.92
CA ALA A 346 -1.07 19.33 6.52
C ALA A 346 -2.03 19.00 7.67
N ALA A 347 -1.52 18.81 8.90
CA ALA A 347 -2.30 18.36 10.05
C ALA A 347 -3.54 19.22 10.36
N PRO A 348 -3.49 20.57 10.31
CA PRO A 348 -4.68 21.37 10.64
C PRO A 348 -5.89 21.09 9.72
N SER A 349 -5.67 20.93 8.43
CA SER A 349 -6.74 20.65 7.47
C SER A 349 -7.28 19.25 7.63
N ILE A 350 -6.41 18.25 7.78
CA ILE A 350 -6.79 16.82 7.90
C ILE A 350 -7.58 16.59 9.19
N VAL A 351 -7.08 17.07 10.34
CA VAL A 351 -7.73 16.88 11.65
C VAL A 351 -9.11 17.55 11.68
N ARG A 352 -9.23 18.77 11.17
CA ARG A 352 -10.51 19.49 11.18
C ARG A 352 -11.53 18.85 10.23
N ALA A 353 -11.12 18.44 9.03
CA ALA A 353 -11.99 17.72 8.11
C ALA A 353 -12.50 16.41 8.72
N LYS A 354 -11.60 15.63 9.33
CA LYS A 354 -11.94 14.39 10.02
C LYS A 354 -12.95 14.62 11.16
N LEU A 355 -12.70 15.58 12.03
CA LEU A 355 -13.62 15.90 13.13
C LEU A 355 -15.00 16.36 12.65
N THR A 356 -15.06 17.15 11.58
CA THR A 356 -16.34 17.56 10.97
C THR A 356 -17.12 16.36 10.52
N ARG A 357 -16.48 15.39 9.88
CA ARG A 357 -17.12 14.16 9.41
C ARG A 357 -17.47 13.23 10.59
N GLU A 358 -16.61 13.08 11.59
CA GLU A 358 -16.90 12.30 12.78
C GLU A 358 -18.12 12.83 13.57
N ALA A 359 -18.39 14.14 13.52
CA ALA A 359 -19.54 14.74 14.15
C ALA A 359 -20.89 14.31 13.53
N THR A 360 -20.89 13.77 12.30
CA THR A 360 -22.10 13.26 11.61
C THR A 360 -22.38 11.79 11.87
N ARG A 361 -21.48 11.08 12.54
CA ARG A 361 -21.63 9.64 12.79
C ARG A 361 -22.75 9.32 13.79
N PRO A 362 -23.31 8.08 13.76
CA PRO A 362 -24.22 7.59 14.78
C PRO A 362 -23.59 7.66 16.18
N SER A 363 -24.41 7.84 17.21
CA SER A 363 -23.95 7.96 18.60
C SER A 363 -23.32 6.68 19.16
N ALA A 364 -23.61 5.52 18.55
CA ALA A 364 -23.08 4.22 18.99
C ALA A 364 -22.81 3.31 17.78
N ILE A 365 -21.72 2.54 17.85
CA ILE A 365 -21.42 1.44 16.92
C ILE A 365 -21.81 0.15 17.60
N ASP A 366 -22.64 -0.67 16.93
CA ASP A 366 -22.96 -2.00 17.41
C ASP A 366 -21.75 -2.94 17.15
N LEU A 367 -20.91 -3.07 18.17
CA LEU A 367 -19.74 -3.94 18.11
C LEU A 367 -20.08 -5.41 17.96
N ALA A 368 -21.24 -5.86 18.46
CA ALA A 368 -21.67 -7.27 18.36
C ALA A 368 -22.09 -7.58 16.92
N ALA A 369 -22.89 -6.70 16.30
CA ALA A 369 -23.25 -6.82 14.90
C ALA A 369 -22.02 -6.75 13.99
N MET A 370 -21.09 -5.83 14.27
CA MET A 370 -19.82 -5.72 13.53
C MET A 370 -18.97 -6.99 13.68
N ALA A 371 -18.82 -7.53 14.90
CA ALA A 371 -18.02 -8.72 15.14
C ALA A 371 -18.60 -9.96 14.45
N SER A 372 -19.92 -10.09 14.34
CA SER A 372 -20.58 -11.19 13.63
C SER A 372 -20.40 -11.13 12.09
N ALA A 373 -20.23 -9.93 11.55
CA ALA A 373 -20.01 -9.70 10.11
C ALA A 373 -18.52 -9.61 9.75
N ALA A 374 -17.66 -9.33 10.73
CA ALA A 374 -16.24 -9.16 10.51
C ALA A 374 -15.50 -10.51 10.31
N PRO A 375 -14.51 -10.54 9.43
CA PRO A 375 -13.62 -11.69 9.35
C PRO A 375 -12.86 -11.87 10.67
N GLU A 376 -12.59 -13.12 11.02
CA GLU A 376 -11.69 -13.42 12.14
C GLU A 376 -10.28 -12.94 11.82
N LEU A 377 -9.71 -12.14 12.72
CA LEU A 377 -8.33 -11.69 12.61
C LEU A 377 -7.37 -12.73 13.24
N PRO A 378 -6.17 -12.88 12.67
CA PRO A 378 -5.13 -13.65 13.35
C PRO A 378 -4.76 -12.96 14.67
N ARG A 379 -4.66 -13.73 15.74
CA ARG A 379 -4.08 -13.24 17.00
C ARG A 379 -2.62 -12.83 16.79
N VAL A 380 -2.12 -11.96 17.65
CA VAL A 380 -0.75 -11.42 17.53
C VAL A 380 0.30 -12.52 17.36
N ASP A 381 0.23 -13.60 18.15
CA ASP A 381 1.23 -14.67 18.09
C ASP A 381 1.22 -15.42 16.76
N ARG A 382 0.03 -15.69 16.20
CA ARG A 382 -0.11 -16.31 14.87
C ARG A 382 0.42 -15.39 13.76
N LEU A 383 0.03 -14.11 13.80
CA LEU A 383 0.52 -13.12 12.83
C LEU A 383 2.04 -12.99 12.90
N ARG A 384 2.60 -12.94 14.12
CA ARG A 384 4.05 -12.91 14.33
C ARG A 384 4.73 -14.15 13.74
N GLY A 385 4.16 -15.35 13.97
CA GLY A 385 4.63 -16.58 13.34
C GLY A 385 4.65 -16.49 11.83
N TRP A 386 3.58 -16.03 11.21
CA TRP A 386 3.49 -15.83 9.76
C TRP A 386 4.54 -14.86 9.23
N LEU A 387 4.69 -13.68 9.88
CA LEU A 387 5.68 -12.68 9.50
C LEU A 387 7.11 -13.21 9.63
N THR A 388 7.39 -13.97 10.71
CA THR A 388 8.70 -14.60 10.92
C THR A 388 9.00 -15.66 9.84
N CYS A 389 8.04 -16.53 9.52
CA CYS A 389 8.17 -17.51 8.44
C CYS A 389 8.44 -16.83 7.08
N ALA A 390 7.74 -15.73 6.80
CA ALA A 390 7.94 -14.95 5.59
C ALA A 390 9.27 -14.17 5.55
N GLY A 391 10.01 -14.10 6.68
CA GLY A 391 11.25 -13.32 6.81
C GLY A 391 11.04 -11.83 7.01
N ALA A 392 9.82 -11.41 7.38
CA ALA A 392 9.51 -10.02 7.68
C ALA A 392 9.94 -9.63 9.10
N PRO A 393 10.27 -8.36 9.37
CA PRO A 393 10.66 -7.91 10.69
C PRO A 393 9.47 -7.95 11.66
N THR A 394 9.72 -8.46 12.88
CA THR A 394 8.72 -8.54 13.94
C THR A 394 9.09 -7.74 15.18
N THR A 395 10.16 -6.95 15.12
CA THR A 395 10.65 -6.13 16.24
C THR A 395 10.84 -4.67 15.83
N ALA A 396 10.61 -3.76 16.77
CA ALA A 396 10.86 -2.33 16.60
C ALA A 396 12.35 -2.01 16.38
N ALA A 397 13.24 -2.82 16.96
CA ALA A 397 14.69 -2.68 16.83
C ALA A 397 15.15 -2.79 15.36
N PHE A 398 14.52 -3.66 14.56
CA PHE A 398 14.83 -3.77 13.13
C PHE A 398 14.60 -2.43 12.38
N LEU A 399 13.57 -1.68 12.78
CA LEU A 399 13.22 -0.39 12.21
C LEU A 399 13.99 0.78 12.85
N SER A 400 14.88 0.50 13.81
CA SER A 400 15.58 1.52 14.62
C SER A 400 14.62 2.49 15.31
N LEU A 401 13.43 2.00 15.70
CA LEU A 401 12.39 2.77 16.38
C LEU A 401 12.24 2.32 17.84
N ASP A 402 11.92 3.26 18.69
CA ASP A 402 11.75 3.04 20.12
C ASP A 402 10.27 2.87 20.55
N ARG A 403 10.06 2.54 21.82
CA ARG A 403 8.74 2.39 22.41
C ARG A 403 7.94 3.71 22.37
N ALA A 404 8.61 4.86 22.51
CA ALA A 404 7.96 6.16 22.51
C ALA A 404 7.35 6.48 21.12
N PHE A 405 8.03 6.10 20.04
CA PHE A 405 7.49 6.22 18.67
C PHE A 405 6.15 5.47 18.53
N PHE A 406 6.11 4.18 18.90
CA PHE A 406 4.90 3.37 18.77
C PHE A 406 3.80 3.76 19.76
N HIS A 407 4.16 4.28 20.96
CA HIS A 407 3.20 4.86 21.87
C HIS A 407 2.51 6.10 21.21
N SER A 408 3.30 6.97 20.60
CA SER A 408 2.75 8.12 19.86
C SER A 408 1.93 7.68 18.64
N ALA A 409 2.31 6.59 17.97
CA ALA A 409 1.53 6.02 16.87
C ALA A 409 0.12 5.62 17.32
N LEU A 410 -0.03 4.94 18.48
CA LEU A 410 -1.35 4.60 19.04
C LEU A 410 -2.21 5.83 19.31
N LEU A 411 -1.59 6.96 19.69
CA LEU A 411 -2.32 8.17 20.07
C LEU A 411 -2.63 9.09 18.89
N CYS A 412 -1.74 9.17 17.90
CA CYS A 412 -1.76 10.21 16.88
C CYS A 412 -1.96 9.70 15.45
N ALA A 413 -1.67 8.42 15.15
CA ALA A 413 -1.70 7.92 13.76
C ALA A 413 -3.08 8.04 13.11
N ARG A 414 -4.15 8.01 13.90
CA ARG A 414 -5.53 8.23 13.41
C ARG A 414 -5.71 9.57 12.67
N ASP A 415 -4.84 10.54 12.94
CA ASP A 415 -4.91 11.90 12.41
C ASP A 415 -4.04 12.12 11.16
N LEU A 416 -3.36 11.09 10.68
CA LEU A 416 -2.56 11.17 9.46
C LEU A 416 -3.40 11.24 8.19
N ARG A 417 -4.61 10.71 8.22
CA ARG A 417 -5.55 10.72 7.10
C ARG A 417 -6.99 10.86 7.58
N ASP A 418 -7.83 11.35 6.68
CA ASP A 418 -9.27 11.37 6.88
C ASP A 418 -9.87 9.97 6.66
N ARG A 419 -9.60 9.05 7.59
CA ARG A 419 -10.12 7.68 7.61
C ARG A 419 -10.48 7.27 9.02
N TYR A 420 -11.65 6.64 9.19
CA TYR A 420 -12.05 6.05 10.46
C TYR A 420 -11.49 4.64 10.57
N THR A 421 -10.81 4.34 11.67
CA THR A 421 -10.10 3.09 11.89
C THR A 421 -10.26 2.59 13.31
N VAL A 422 -9.69 1.44 13.64
CA VAL A 422 -9.64 0.90 15.01
C VAL A 422 -9.02 1.87 16.01
N PHE A 423 -8.12 2.76 15.59
CA PHE A 423 -7.60 3.80 16.50
C PHE A 423 -8.71 4.74 16.98
N ASP A 424 -9.59 5.17 16.08
CA ASP A 424 -10.73 6.04 16.44
C ASP A 424 -11.72 5.31 17.34
N LEU A 425 -12.00 4.04 17.04
CA LEU A 425 -12.82 3.18 17.87
C LEU A 425 -12.24 3.03 19.29
N ALA A 426 -10.92 2.82 19.40
CA ALA A 426 -10.25 2.65 20.69
C ALA A 426 -10.38 3.88 21.60
N PHE A 427 -10.35 5.09 21.03
CA PHE A 427 -10.64 6.32 21.77
C PHE A 427 -12.11 6.43 22.15
N ALA A 428 -13.02 6.06 21.26
CA ALA A 428 -14.47 6.06 21.52
C ALA A 428 -14.86 5.06 22.63
N LEU A 429 -14.15 3.95 22.75
CA LEU A 429 -14.35 2.95 23.78
C LEU A 429 -13.56 3.21 25.08
N GLY A 430 -12.76 4.29 25.14
CA GLY A 430 -11.90 4.58 26.29
C GLY A 430 -10.78 3.55 26.51
N VAL A 431 -10.41 2.78 25.49
CA VAL A 431 -9.25 1.88 25.49
C VAL A 431 -7.97 2.70 25.38
N LEU A 432 -7.94 3.66 24.48
CA LEU A 432 -6.85 4.61 24.37
C LEU A 432 -7.25 5.94 25.02
N PRO A 433 -6.30 6.65 25.65
CA PRO A 433 -4.88 6.31 25.83
C PRO A 433 -4.59 5.33 26.97
N GLY A 434 -5.55 5.03 27.84
CA GLY A 434 -5.34 4.37 29.13
C GLY A 434 -4.66 2.99 29.08
N ARG A 435 -4.86 2.23 28.00
CA ARG A 435 -4.29 0.89 27.81
C ARG A 435 -3.20 0.83 26.73
N ALA A 436 -2.63 1.96 26.34
CA ALA A 436 -1.60 2.00 25.30
C ALA A 436 -0.38 1.12 25.63
N ASP A 437 0.08 1.12 26.88
CA ASP A 437 1.20 0.26 27.32
C ASP A 437 0.88 -1.25 27.26
N GLU A 438 -0.36 -1.62 27.52
CA GLU A 438 -0.80 -3.01 27.35
C GLU A 438 -0.78 -3.42 25.88
N VAL A 439 -1.27 -2.57 24.97
CA VAL A 439 -1.22 -2.81 23.53
C VAL A 439 0.23 -2.97 23.06
N LEU A 440 1.13 -2.07 23.48
CA LEU A 440 2.55 -2.15 23.14
C LEU A 440 3.20 -3.44 23.64
N THR A 441 2.87 -3.87 24.84
CA THR A 441 3.41 -5.11 25.41
C THR A 441 2.89 -6.33 24.64
N ARG A 442 1.60 -6.38 24.34
CA ARG A 442 0.98 -7.48 23.57
C ARG A 442 1.46 -7.53 22.13
N SER A 443 1.74 -6.38 21.51
CA SER A 443 2.27 -6.35 20.14
C SER A 443 3.57 -7.13 20.00
N GLY A 444 4.33 -7.33 21.11
CA GLY A 444 5.62 -8.02 21.14
C GLY A 444 6.71 -7.33 20.32
N LEU A 445 6.49 -6.12 19.82
CA LEU A 445 7.49 -5.35 19.05
C LEU A 445 8.78 -5.09 19.85
N PHE A 446 8.68 -5.15 21.19
CA PHE A 446 9.79 -4.90 22.13
C PHE A 446 10.25 -6.15 22.85
N ALA A 447 9.81 -7.35 22.42
CA ALA A 447 10.32 -8.60 22.95
C ALA A 447 11.82 -8.72 22.64
N VAL A 448 12.62 -9.03 23.65
CA VAL A 448 14.04 -9.37 23.44
C VAL A 448 14.04 -10.72 22.75
N CYS A 449 14.68 -10.82 21.57
CA CYS A 449 14.96 -12.11 20.97
C CYS A 449 15.90 -12.87 21.93
N THR A 450 15.35 -13.87 22.65
CA THR A 450 16.15 -14.79 23.45
C THR A 450 16.72 -15.88 22.57
#